data_0f5b6786d576494f7752a8d019d568d4
#
_entry.id   0f5b6786d576494f7752a8d019d568d4
#
_cell.length_a   1.000
_cell.length_b   1.000
_cell.length_c   1.000
_cell.angle_alpha   90.00
_cell.angle_beta   90.00
_cell.angle_gamma   90.00
#
_symmetry.space_group_name_H-M   'P 1'
#
loop_
_entity.id
_entity.type
_entity.pdbx_description
1 polymer ?
#
loop_
_entity_poly.entity_id
_entity_poly.type
_entity_poly.pdbx_seq_one_letter_code
_entity_poly.pdbx_strand_id
1 'polypeptide(L)'
;LCRSSAASDVYKRQRINCMDDKTNKNLQEAGLKATLPRIKILEIMQRTAGTEDHYTAEDIYKELVMNSYDIGLATVYRVLTQFENAGMVVKHKFEENKAVYELNDPQHHDHMVCVETGAITEFHDETIKKKQREIAEKHGYDLLDQSVILYVRKKKN
;
A
#
# COMPACT_ATOMS: atom_id res chain seq x y z
N LEU A 1 34.57 31.50 -4.95
CA LEU A 1 34.07 30.61 -3.86
C LEU A 1 32.79 29.91 -4.31
N CYS A 2 32.93 28.78 -4.97
CA CYS A 2 31.81 27.86 -5.25
C CYS A 2 32.29 26.44 -4.95
N ARG A 3 32.07 25.96 -3.74
CA ARG A 3 32.27 24.54 -3.38
C ARG A 3 31.25 24.16 -2.32
N SER A 4 30.04 23.73 -2.73
CA SER A 4 29.15 22.93 -1.86
C SER A 4 28.01 22.19 -2.57
N SER A 5 27.98 22.09 -3.90
CA SER A 5 26.90 21.35 -4.59
C SER A 5 27.22 19.87 -4.83
N ALA A 6 28.49 19.48 -4.96
CA ALA A 6 28.87 18.11 -5.31
C ALA A 6 28.62 17.06 -4.20
N ALA A 7 28.73 17.44 -2.93
CA ALA A 7 28.50 16.51 -1.81
C ALA A 7 27.00 16.17 -1.64
N SER A 8 26.10 17.10 -1.95
CA SER A 8 24.65 16.89 -1.91
C SER A 8 24.18 15.92 -3.00
N ASP A 9 24.77 15.97 -4.20
CA ASP A 9 24.39 15.13 -5.33
C ASP A 9 24.91 13.69 -5.19
N VAL A 10 26.08 13.50 -4.56
CA VAL A 10 26.62 12.18 -4.24
C VAL A 10 25.74 11.50 -3.16
N TYR A 11 25.32 12.23 -2.15
CA TYR A 11 24.42 11.72 -1.09
C TYR A 11 23.01 11.37 -1.62
N LYS A 12 22.47 12.17 -2.55
CA LYS A 12 21.20 11.88 -3.22
C LYS A 12 21.33 10.66 -4.14
N ARG A 13 22.41 10.52 -4.91
CA ARG A 13 22.66 9.34 -5.76
C ARG A 13 22.85 8.06 -4.94
N GLN A 14 23.53 8.10 -3.80
CA GLN A 14 23.69 6.93 -2.93
C GLN A 14 22.36 6.50 -2.28
N ARG A 15 21.46 7.43 -1.89
CA ARG A 15 20.11 7.10 -1.41
C ARG A 15 19.24 6.48 -2.50
N ILE A 16 19.30 6.99 -3.72
CA ILE A 16 18.55 6.46 -4.87
C ILE A 16 19.00 5.03 -5.17
N ASN A 17 20.31 4.76 -5.23
CA ASN A 17 20.84 3.42 -5.48
C ASN A 17 20.44 2.41 -4.38
N CYS A 18 20.42 2.81 -3.11
CA CYS A 18 20.10 1.89 -2.02
C CYS A 18 18.59 1.54 -1.96
N MET A 19 17.69 2.48 -2.34
CA MET A 19 16.25 2.21 -2.46
C MET A 19 15.94 1.34 -3.70
N ASP A 20 16.60 1.62 -4.84
CA ASP A 20 16.43 0.83 -6.06
C ASP A 20 16.83 -0.64 -5.84
N ASP A 21 17.91 -0.92 -5.12
CA ASP A 21 18.34 -2.28 -4.83
C ASP A 21 17.35 -3.06 -3.97
N LYS A 22 16.79 -2.44 -2.92
CA LYS A 22 15.79 -3.06 -2.05
C LYS A 22 14.48 -3.31 -2.81
N THR A 23 14.03 -2.32 -3.57
CA THR A 23 12.81 -2.41 -4.38
C THR A 23 12.94 -3.48 -5.46
N ASN A 24 14.09 -3.55 -6.13
CA ASN A 24 14.42 -4.59 -7.10
C ASN A 24 14.39 -5.99 -6.49
N LYS A 25 14.96 -6.14 -5.29
CA LYS A 25 14.97 -7.40 -4.55
C LYS A 25 13.55 -7.85 -4.19
N ASN A 26 12.73 -6.95 -3.66
CA ASN A 26 11.34 -7.24 -3.33
C ASN A 26 10.54 -7.73 -4.56
N LEU A 27 10.72 -7.08 -5.72
CA LEU A 27 10.09 -7.51 -6.97
C LEU A 27 10.55 -8.92 -7.40
N GLN A 28 11.84 -9.21 -7.30
CA GLN A 28 12.40 -10.52 -7.66
C GLN A 28 11.90 -11.62 -6.73
N GLU A 29 11.85 -11.37 -5.42
CA GLU A 29 11.31 -12.31 -4.43
C GLU A 29 9.83 -12.61 -4.67
N ALA A 30 9.06 -11.63 -5.17
CA ALA A 30 7.68 -11.80 -5.62
C ALA A 30 7.54 -12.42 -7.02
N GLY A 31 8.64 -12.83 -7.67
CA GLY A 31 8.65 -13.41 -9.01
C GLY A 31 8.39 -12.40 -10.13
N LEU A 32 8.52 -11.11 -9.87
CA LEU A 32 8.24 -10.05 -10.83
C LEU A 32 9.53 -9.45 -11.40
N LYS A 33 9.55 -9.26 -12.73
CA LYS A 33 10.64 -8.54 -13.41
C LYS A 33 10.68 -7.09 -12.97
N ALA A 34 11.84 -6.57 -12.60
CA ALA A 34 12.06 -5.16 -12.34
C ALA A 34 11.93 -4.36 -13.64
N THR A 35 10.91 -3.51 -13.72
CA THR A 35 10.68 -2.55 -14.81
C THR A 35 10.44 -1.18 -14.22
N LEU A 36 10.75 -0.11 -14.95
CA LEU A 36 10.59 1.26 -14.46
C LEU A 36 9.20 1.52 -13.84
N PRO A 37 8.07 1.16 -14.48
CA PRO A 37 6.76 1.36 -13.88
C PRO A 37 6.59 0.62 -12.54
N ARG A 38 7.01 -0.65 -12.44
CA ARG A 38 6.90 -1.42 -11.20
C ARG A 38 7.74 -0.84 -10.08
N ILE A 39 8.99 -0.46 -10.39
CA ILE A 39 9.89 0.16 -9.41
C ILE A 39 9.28 1.44 -8.87
N LYS A 40 8.84 2.35 -9.75
CA LYS A 40 8.34 3.67 -9.32
C LYS A 40 7.02 3.59 -8.58
N ILE A 41 6.10 2.71 -8.97
CA ILE A 41 4.85 2.48 -8.24
C ILE A 41 5.14 1.86 -6.86
N LEU A 42 6.03 0.86 -6.78
CA LEU A 42 6.38 0.26 -5.49
C LEU A 42 7.09 1.24 -4.56
N GLU A 43 7.97 2.12 -5.08
CA GLU A 43 8.60 3.18 -4.29
C GLU A 43 7.59 4.19 -3.73
N ILE A 44 6.55 4.54 -4.49
CA ILE A 44 5.46 5.41 -4.01
C ILE A 44 4.75 4.72 -2.86
N MET A 45 4.35 3.47 -3.02
CA MET A 45 3.64 2.71 -1.99
C MET A 45 4.49 2.47 -0.73
N GLN A 46 5.81 2.27 -0.89
CA GLN A 46 6.72 2.10 0.27
C GLN A 46 6.88 3.37 1.12
N ARG A 47 6.63 4.55 0.56
CA ARG A 47 6.68 5.81 1.32
C ARG A 47 5.52 5.97 2.29
N THR A 48 4.39 5.35 2.01
CA THR A 48 3.19 5.36 2.87
C THR A 48 3.08 4.12 3.76
N ALA A 49 3.98 3.16 3.64
CA ALA A 49 4.01 2.01 4.53
C ALA A 49 4.10 2.46 6.00
N GLY A 50 3.09 2.11 6.81
CA GLY A 50 2.99 2.50 8.21
C GLY A 50 2.41 3.90 8.45
N THR A 51 1.83 4.55 7.44
CA THR A 51 0.99 5.74 7.58
C THR A 51 -0.48 5.37 7.36
N GLU A 52 -1.42 6.19 7.86
CA GLU A 52 -2.86 6.00 7.60
C GLU A 52 -3.27 6.35 6.15
N ASP A 53 -2.31 6.68 5.29
CA ASP A 53 -2.56 7.09 3.92
C ASP A 53 -2.75 5.88 2.99
N HIS A 54 -3.93 5.78 2.43
CA HIS A 54 -4.28 4.76 1.45
C HIS A 54 -4.34 5.39 0.05
N TYR A 55 -3.66 4.79 -0.92
CA TYR A 55 -3.60 5.30 -2.29
C TYR A 55 -4.64 4.64 -3.20
N THR A 56 -5.34 5.46 -3.97
CA THR A 56 -6.02 5.00 -5.18
C THR A 56 -5.03 4.89 -6.34
N ALA A 57 -5.40 4.21 -7.42
CA ALA A 57 -4.56 4.16 -8.62
C ALA A 57 -4.36 5.56 -9.23
N GLU A 58 -5.37 6.43 -9.10
CA GLU A 58 -5.34 7.81 -9.55
C GLU A 58 -4.37 8.67 -8.74
N ASP A 59 -4.26 8.44 -7.43
CA ASP A 59 -3.33 9.18 -6.58
C ASP A 59 -1.88 8.78 -6.89
N ILE A 60 -1.62 7.49 -7.09
CA ILE A 60 -0.33 7.00 -7.57
C ILE A 60 0.00 7.60 -8.94
N TYR A 61 -0.96 7.65 -9.86
CA TYR A 61 -0.78 8.26 -11.18
C TYR A 61 -0.43 9.75 -11.08
N LYS A 62 -1.15 10.52 -10.25
CA LYS A 62 -0.86 11.94 -10.01
C LYS A 62 0.56 12.14 -9.52
N GLU A 63 0.99 11.32 -8.57
CA GLU A 63 2.35 11.40 -8.02
C GLU A 63 3.41 11.07 -9.08
N LEU A 64 3.18 10.09 -9.94
CA LEU A 64 4.07 9.78 -11.06
C LEU A 64 4.19 10.97 -12.03
N VAL A 65 3.07 11.59 -12.39
CA VAL A 65 3.05 12.79 -13.26
C VAL A 65 3.80 13.97 -12.62
N MET A 66 3.59 14.22 -11.33
CA MET A 66 4.29 15.28 -10.58
C MET A 66 5.80 15.06 -10.53
N ASN A 67 6.25 13.82 -10.56
CA ASN A 67 7.67 13.44 -10.63
C ASN A 67 8.19 13.28 -12.07
N SER A 68 7.42 13.71 -13.08
CA SER A 68 7.78 13.67 -14.50
C SER A 68 8.05 12.28 -15.07
N TYR A 69 7.38 11.26 -14.51
CA TYR A 69 7.40 9.91 -15.09
C TYR A 69 6.29 9.76 -16.14
N ASP A 70 6.68 9.34 -17.35
CA ASP A 70 5.73 9.03 -18.44
C ASP A 70 5.15 7.63 -18.29
N ILE A 71 4.29 7.45 -17.28
CA ILE A 71 3.61 6.19 -16.96
C ILE A 71 2.11 6.46 -16.93
N GLY A 72 1.39 5.95 -17.91
CA GLY A 72 -0.06 6.16 -18.03
C GLY A 72 -0.87 5.41 -16.96
N LEU A 73 -2.06 5.93 -16.63
CA LEU A 73 -2.98 5.38 -15.64
C LEU A 73 -3.32 3.90 -15.89
N ALA A 74 -3.53 3.50 -17.14
CA ALA A 74 -3.77 2.09 -17.50
C ALA A 74 -2.59 1.17 -17.10
N THR A 75 -1.36 1.68 -17.17
CA THR A 75 -0.17 0.95 -16.71
C THR A 75 -0.14 0.84 -15.19
N VAL A 76 -0.56 1.88 -14.46
CA VAL A 76 -0.68 1.85 -13.00
C VAL A 76 -1.65 0.75 -12.58
N TYR A 77 -2.86 0.69 -13.12
CA TYR A 77 -3.83 -0.35 -12.83
C TYR A 77 -3.30 -1.75 -13.11
N ARG A 78 -2.63 -1.94 -14.27
CA ARG A 78 -2.04 -3.23 -14.63
C ARG A 78 -0.94 -3.65 -13.65
N VAL A 79 -0.10 -2.74 -13.22
CA VAL A 79 0.97 -3.03 -12.25
C VAL A 79 0.39 -3.37 -10.89
N LEU A 80 -0.60 -2.60 -10.40
CA LEU A 80 -1.28 -2.88 -9.14
C LEU A 80 -1.95 -4.24 -9.12
N THR A 81 -2.61 -4.64 -10.22
CA THR A 81 -3.17 -6.00 -10.36
C THR A 81 -2.08 -7.07 -10.31
N GLN A 82 -0.90 -6.81 -10.89
CA GLN A 82 0.22 -7.75 -10.81
C GLN A 82 0.78 -7.85 -9.39
N PHE A 83 0.84 -6.74 -8.65
CA PHE A 83 1.27 -6.73 -7.25
C PHE A 83 0.27 -7.44 -6.34
N GLU A 84 -1.03 -7.25 -6.56
CA GLU A 84 -2.11 -7.95 -5.87
C GLU A 84 -2.01 -9.46 -6.09
N ASN A 85 -1.87 -9.91 -7.34
CA ASN A 85 -1.69 -11.33 -7.67
C ASN A 85 -0.40 -11.95 -7.11
N ALA A 86 0.63 -11.15 -6.90
CA ALA A 86 1.89 -11.57 -6.30
C ALA A 86 1.88 -11.47 -4.76
N GLY A 87 0.76 -11.08 -4.14
CA GLY A 87 0.64 -10.91 -2.70
C GLY A 87 1.46 -9.77 -2.10
N MET A 88 1.96 -8.84 -2.93
CA MET A 88 2.72 -7.67 -2.49
C MET A 88 1.83 -6.54 -1.98
N VAL A 89 0.61 -6.47 -2.48
CA VAL A 89 -0.36 -5.40 -2.26
C VAL A 89 -1.71 -6.01 -1.96
N VAL A 90 -2.43 -5.39 -1.04
CA VAL A 90 -3.83 -5.67 -0.74
C VAL A 90 -4.69 -4.59 -1.35
N LYS A 91 -5.83 -4.99 -1.91
CA LYS A 91 -6.82 -4.10 -2.49
C LYS A 91 -8.06 -4.08 -1.61
N HIS A 92 -8.42 -2.91 -1.12
CA HIS A 92 -9.63 -2.69 -0.35
C HIS A 92 -10.67 -1.94 -1.19
N LYS A 93 -11.93 -2.34 -1.06
CA LYS A 93 -13.08 -1.65 -1.66
C LYS A 93 -13.96 -1.14 -0.53
N PHE A 94 -13.74 0.09 -0.10
CA PHE A 94 -14.55 0.72 0.95
C PHE A 94 -15.81 1.38 0.41
N GLU A 95 -15.81 1.76 -0.87
CA GLU A 95 -16.95 2.32 -1.62
C GLU A 95 -17.11 1.60 -2.96
N GLU A 96 -18.32 1.63 -3.55
CA GLU A 96 -18.63 0.89 -4.79
C GLU A 96 -17.68 1.23 -5.96
N ASN A 97 -17.13 2.45 -6.00
CA ASN A 97 -16.35 2.93 -7.13
C ASN A 97 -14.90 3.33 -6.78
N LYS A 98 -14.44 3.14 -5.53
CA LYS A 98 -13.07 3.47 -5.13
C LYS A 98 -12.38 2.26 -4.54
N ALA A 99 -11.35 1.80 -5.22
CA ALA A 99 -10.40 0.83 -4.70
C ALA A 99 -9.17 1.57 -4.19
N VAL A 100 -8.76 1.26 -2.98
CA VAL A 100 -7.49 1.70 -2.41
C VAL A 100 -6.53 0.53 -2.31
N TYR A 101 -5.26 0.82 -2.35
CA TYR A 101 -4.19 -0.16 -2.36
C TYR A 101 -3.20 0.16 -1.26
N GLU A 102 -2.77 -0.86 -0.54
CA GLU A 102 -1.72 -0.76 0.46
C GLU A 102 -0.72 -1.90 0.31
N LEU A 103 0.48 -1.75 0.83
CA LEU A 103 1.43 -2.85 0.89
C LEU A 103 0.91 -3.93 1.83
N ASN A 104 1.07 -5.19 1.43
CA ASN A 104 0.72 -6.32 2.28
C ASN A 104 1.66 -6.33 3.50
N ASP A 105 1.12 -5.95 4.66
CA ASP A 105 1.84 -5.96 5.94
C ASP A 105 1.51 -7.26 6.68
N PRO A 106 2.52 -8.00 7.17
CA PRO A 106 2.30 -9.14 8.06
C PRO A 106 1.56 -8.80 9.35
N GLN A 107 1.60 -7.55 9.78
CA GLN A 107 0.82 -7.04 10.91
C GLN A 107 -0.57 -6.61 10.45
N HIS A 108 -1.43 -7.60 10.19
CA HIS A 108 -2.82 -7.34 9.82
C HIS A 108 -3.49 -6.31 10.73
N HIS A 109 -3.99 -5.25 10.14
CA HIS A 109 -4.85 -4.24 10.76
C HIS A 109 -6.25 -4.28 10.15
N ASP A 110 -7.20 -3.83 10.92
CA ASP A 110 -8.61 -3.71 10.54
C ASP A 110 -8.94 -2.24 10.25
N HIS A 111 -10.01 -1.96 9.51
CA HIS A 111 -10.32 -0.62 9.05
C HIS A 111 -11.67 -0.12 9.60
N MET A 112 -11.73 1.16 9.97
CA MET A 112 -12.97 1.91 10.15
C MET A 112 -13.12 2.92 9.01
N VAL A 113 -14.27 2.91 8.34
CA VAL A 113 -14.57 3.82 7.23
C VAL A 113 -15.70 4.75 7.64
N CYS A 114 -15.45 6.04 7.68
CA CYS A 114 -16.47 7.04 7.97
C CYS A 114 -17.36 7.24 6.72
N VAL A 115 -18.63 6.86 6.81
CA VAL A 115 -19.57 6.96 5.67
C VAL A 115 -19.89 8.40 5.27
N GLU A 116 -19.61 9.39 6.12
CA GLU A 116 -19.89 10.80 5.84
C GLU A 116 -18.71 11.49 5.13
N THR A 117 -17.49 11.09 5.44
CA THR A 117 -16.27 11.77 4.95
C THR A 117 -15.40 10.89 4.06
N GLY A 118 -15.63 9.58 4.03
CA GLY A 118 -14.75 8.61 3.39
C GLY A 118 -13.41 8.41 4.10
N ALA A 119 -13.21 9.04 5.27
CA ALA A 119 -11.97 8.88 6.04
C ALA A 119 -11.82 7.43 6.51
N ILE A 120 -10.61 6.90 6.34
CA ILE A 120 -10.22 5.55 6.76
C ILE A 120 -9.35 5.69 7.99
N THR A 121 -9.58 4.86 8.99
CA THR A 121 -8.76 4.78 10.21
C THR A 121 -8.44 3.32 10.47
N GLU A 122 -7.17 3.01 10.62
CA GLU A 122 -6.71 1.68 10.99
C GLU A 122 -6.90 1.43 12.48
N PHE A 123 -7.21 0.19 12.84
CA PHE A 123 -7.23 -0.24 14.22
C PHE A 123 -6.78 -1.69 14.38
N HIS A 124 -6.37 -2.03 15.58
CA HIS A 124 -5.95 -3.36 15.95
C HIS A 124 -6.64 -3.78 17.24
N ASP A 125 -7.36 -4.90 17.23
CA ASP A 125 -8.02 -5.44 18.42
C ASP A 125 -7.85 -6.96 18.49
N GLU A 126 -7.05 -7.40 19.45
CA GLU A 126 -6.79 -8.83 19.67
C GLU A 126 -8.02 -9.61 20.09
N THR A 127 -9.03 -8.94 20.71
CA THR A 127 -10.28 -9.60 21.10
C THR A 127 -11.09 -9.99 19.87
N ILE A 128 -11.17 -9.09 18.89
CA ILE A 128 -11.82 -9.37 17.60
C ILE A 128 -11.12 -10.51 16.89
N LYS A 129 -9.80 -10.47 16.78
CA LYS A 129 -8.99 -11.52 16.13
C LYS A 129 -9.16 -12.88 16.80
N LYS A 130 -9.14 -12.90 18.13
CA LYS A 130 -9.38 -14.13 18.90
C LYS A 130 -10.77 -14.68 18.62
N LYS A 131 -11.79 -13.79 18.61
CA LYS A 131 -13.17 -14.20 18.39
C LYS A 131 -13.40 -14.79 16.99
N GLN A 132 -12.78 -14.22 15.98
CA GLN A 132 -12.86 -14.76 14.61
C GLN A 132 -12.23 -16.17 14.52
N ARG A 133 -11.08 -16.41 15.17
CA ARG A 133 -10.48 -17.75 15.25
C ARG A 133 -11.41 -18.76 15.94
N GLU A 134 -11.96 -18.40 17.10
CA GLU A 134 -12.92 -19.25 17.82
C GLU A 134 -14.15 -19.61 16.96
N ILE A 135 -14.62 -18.65 16.13
CA ILE A 135 -15.76 -18.91 15.24
C ILE A 135 -15.36 -19.89 14.15
N ALA A 136 -14.20 -19.72 13.50
CA ALA A 136 -13.71 -20.64 12.48
C ALA A 136 -13.55 -22.07 13.04
N GLU A 137 -12.87 -22.21 14.16
CA GLU A 137 -12.65 -23.48 14.86
C GLU A 137 -13.99 -24.18 15.23
N LYS A 138 -14.95 -23.41 15.74
CA LYS A 138 -16.30 -23.93 16.07
C LYS A 138 -17.01 -24.53 14.86
N HIS A 139 -16.73 -24.01 13.68
CA HIS A 139 -17.29 -24.50 12.42
C HIS A 139 -16.38 -25.53 11.71
N GLY A 140 -15.28 -25.95 12.32
CA GLY A 140 -14.37 -26.97 11.80
C GLY A 140 -13.40 -26.47 10.74
N TYR A 141 -13.05 -25.19 10.78
CA TYR A 141 -12.12 -24.55 9.83
C TYR A 141 -10.91 -23.94 10.53
N ASP A 142 -9.77 -23.96 9.85
CA ASP A 142 -8.61 -23.17 10.21
C ASP A 142 -8.72 -21.79 9.60
N LEU A 143 -8.57 -20.73 10.40
CA LEU A 143 -8.57 -19.36 9.91
C LEU A 143 -7.23 -19.05 9.22
N LEU A 144 -7.25 -18.89 7.89
CA LEU A 144 -6.06 -18.58 7.08
C LEU A 144 -5.80 -17.08 6.99
N ASP A 145 -6.88 -16.29 6.90
CA ASP A 145 -6.82 -14.83 6.75
C ASP A 145 -8.10 -14.20 7.30
N GLN A 146 -8.03 -12.93 7.69
CA GLN A 146 -9.16 -12.18 8.23
C GLN A 146 -9.08 -10.71 7.87
N SER A 147 -10.22 -10.05 7.73
CA SER A 147 -10.32 -8.61 7.56
C SER A 147 -11.63 -8.12 8.15
N VAL A 148 -11.59 -7.01 8.89
CA VAL A 148 -12.78 -6.34 9.43
C VAL A 148 -12.84 -4.93 8.87
N ILE A 149 -14.01 -4.57 8.33
CA ILE A 149 -14.32 -3.20 7.93
C ILE A 149 -15.54 -2.74 8.73
N LEU A 150 -15.35 -1.72 9.55
CA LEU A 150 -16.42 -1.09 10.30
C LEU A 150 -16.86 0.19 9.59
N TYR A 151 -18.10 0.25 9.15
CA TYR A 151 -18.69 1.48 8.61
C TYR A 151 -19.23 2.32 9.75
N VAL A 152 -18.67 3.49 9.95
CA VAL A 152 -18.91 4.35 11.10
C VAL A 152 -19.35 5.76 10.70
N ARG A 153 -19.94 6.51 11.62
CA ARG A 153 -20.14 7.96 11.50
C ARG A 153 -19.68 8.66 12.78
N LYS A 154 -19.30 9.91 12.67
CA LYS A 154 -18.94 10.70 13.86
C LYS A 154 -20.12 10.78 14.82
N LYS A 155 -19.86 10.59 16.12
CA LYS A 155 -20.88 10.85 17.15
C LYS A 155 -21.23 12.34 17.11
N LYS A 156 -22.50 12.67 17.05
CA LYS A 156 -22.96 14.04 17.31
C LYS A 156 -22.82 14.30 18.80
N ASN A 157 -21.99 15.26 19.15
CA ASN A 157 -21.89 15.78 20.52
C ASN A 157 -23.16 16.57 20.85
#